data_63df89d545508e92ba1625200e4090de
#
_entry.id   63df89d545508e92ba1625200e4090de
#
_cell.length_a   1.000
_cell.length_b   1.000
_cell.length_c   1.000
_cell.angle_alpha   90.00
_cell.angle_beta   90.00
_cell.angle_gamma   90.00
#
_symmetry.space_group_name_H-M   'P 1'
#
loop_
_entity.id
_entity.type
_entity.pdbx_description
1 polymer ?
#
loop_
_entity_poly.entity_id
_entity_poly.type
_entity_poly.pdbx_seq_one_letter_code
_entity_poly.pdbx_strand_id
1 'polypeptide(L)'
;MNISKFTQMSVREELDFINGLQLTEREHMIADGILKEIRERLGFLQNVGLDYLTLARNAATLSGGESQRIRLATQIGSALTGVLYVLDEPSIGLHQRDNSKLIATLKRLRDLGNTLIVVEHDEETMREADWIVDIGPGAGIHGGELVAEGTVEDICKAPRSITGQYLSGRKKIKVPEHRREGNGHFIEIKGATQNNLRDVDVKIPLGVMTCITGISGSGKSSLINEILYKRLAADLNGARIKPGAHKDMLGLEYVDKVIGIDQSPIGRTPRSNPATYTGVFTDIRTVFSQTQEAKMRGYGPGRFSFNVKGGRCEACEGDGIIQIAMHFLPDIYVPCEVCKGARYNRETLEVKYKGKTITDVLNMTVEEACTFFENIPKIHRKIKTLVDVGLGYIQMGQSATTLSGGEAQRVKLALELAKPGTGKTVYIMDEPTTGLHVDDVHKLVKVIDRLVEAGNTVIIIEHNLDVIKRADHIIDLGPEGGNAGGMIVAQGTPEEVALCEASYTGQYLRPMLPRPESGAAAPVEKKRTRRKKTE
;
A
#
# COMPACT_ATOMS: atom_id res chain seq x y z
N MET A 1 -13.39 -25.14 28.80
CA MET A 1 -12.46 -24.13 28.32
C MET A 1 -12.54 -22.88 29.19
N ASN A 2 -11.47 -22.12 29.40
CA ASN A 2 -11.53 -20.81 30.07
C ASN A 2 -11.53 -19.66 29.04
N ILE A 3 -11.93 -18.47 29.49
CA ILE A 3 -12.06 -17.28 28.60
C ILE A 3 -10.75 -16.91 27.90
N SER A 4 -9.60 -17.05 28.59
CA SER A 4 -8.29 -16.75 28.00
C SER A 4 -7.95 -17.68 26.83
N LYS A 5 -8.26 -18.98 26.97
CA LYS A 5 -8.05 -19.92 25.85
C LYS A 5 -9.03 -19.69 24.71
N PHE A 6 -10.27 -19.31 25.02
CA PHE A 6 -11.27 -19.00 24.02
C PHE A 6 -10.85 -17.80 23.17
N THR A 7 -10.47 -16.69 23.79
CA THR A 7 -10.08 -15.47 23.08
C THR A 7 -8.74 -15.59 22.31
N GLN A 8 -7.95 -16.63 22.57
CA GLN A 8 -6.73 -16.95 21.80
C GLN A 8 -7.02 -17.76 20.52
N MET A 9 -8.23 -18.31 20.39
CA MET A 9 -8.66 -18.97 19.16
C MET A 9 -8.92 -17.93 18.07
N SER A 10 -8.82 -18.33 16.82
CA SER A 10 -9.29 -17.52 15.70
C SER A 10 -10.83 -17.40 15.71
N VAL A 11 -11.38 -16.34 15.16
CA VAL A 11 -12.82 -16.15 15.02
C VAL A 11 -13.50 -17.37 14.39
N ARG A 12 -12.85 -18.02 13.42
CA ARG A 12 -13.32 -19.27 12.81
C ARG A 12 -13.41 -20.39 13.84
N GLU A 13 -12.33 -20.63 14.59
CA GLU A 13 -12.29 -21.66 15.63
C GLU A 13 -13.27 -21.37 16.78
N GLU A 14 -13.48 -20.09 17.13
CA GLU A 14 -14.48 -19.67 18.11
C GLU A 14 -15.91 -19.99 17.64
N LEU A 15 -16.23 -19.70 16.37
CA LEU A 15 -17.52 -20.04 15.75
C LEU A 15 -17.75 -21.55 15.72
N ASP A 16 -16.73 -22.33 15.30
CA ASP A 16 -16.81 -23.79 15.28
C ASP A 16 -17.03 -24.36 16.68
N PHE A 17 -16.32 -23.82 17.69
CA PHE A 17 -16.51 -24.22 19.09
C PHE A 17 -17.92 -23.92 19.58
N ILE A 18 -18.45 -22.71 19.34
CA ILE A 18 -19.80 -22.31 19.77
C ILE A 18 -20.89 -23.16 19.09
N ASN A 19 -20.70 -23.45 17.79
CA ASN A 19 -21.64 -24.27 17.03
C ASN A 19 -21.60 -25.76 17.42
N GLY A 20 -20.47 -26.23 17.94
CA GLY A 20 -20.28 -27.59 18.41
C GLY A 20 -20.68 -27.82 19.87
N LEU A 21 -21.15 -26.81 20.62
CA LEU A 21 -21.57 -26.95 22.01
C LEU A 21 -22.78 -27.86 22.12
N GLN A 22 -22.66 -28.90 22.96
CA GLN A 22 -23.76 -29.74 23.36
C GLN A 22 -24.25 -29.29 24.75
N LEU A 23 -25.42 -28.67 24.78
CA LEU A 23 -26.02 -28.11 25.99
C LEU A 23 -27.23 -28.95 26.42
N THR A 24 -27.50 -28.98 27.71
CA THR A 24 -28.73 -29.53 28.28
C THR A 24 -29.88 -28.55 28.08
N GLU A 25 -31.14 -28.99 28.19
CA GLU A 25 -32.31 -28.10 28.04
C GLU A 25 -32.26 -26.89 28.99
N ARG A 26 -31.77 -27.07 30.21
CA ARG A 26 -31.62 -25.97 31.17
C ARG A 26 -30.54 -24.97 30.76
N GLU A 27 -29.44 -25.46 30.21
CA GLU A 27 -28.35 -24.59 29.70
C GLU A 27 -28.80 -23.85 28.46
N HIS A 28 -29.58 -24.46 27.57
CA HIS A 28 -30.21 -23.80 26.43
C HIS A 28 -31.10 -22.64 26.86
N MET A 29 -31.97 -22.80 27.84
CA MET A 29 -32.80 -21.72 28.35
C MET A 29 -32.01 -20.51 28.86
N ILE A 30 -30.78 -20.70 29.34
CA ILE A 30 -29.91 -19.64 29.86
C ILE A 30 -29.06 -19.05 28.75
N ALA A 31 -28.51 -19.87 27.86
CA ALA A 31 -27.42 -19.49 26.96
C ALA A 31 -27.86 -19.08 25.55
N ASP A 32 -29.04 -19.50 25.08
CA ASP A 32 -29.44 -19.33 23.67
C ASP A 32 -29.42 -17.87 23.21
N GLY A 33 -29.93 -16.95 24.03
CA GLY A 33 -29.90 -15.53 23.71
C GLY A 33 -28.47 -14.98 23.59
N ILE A 34 -27.58 -15.39 24.50
CA ILE A 34 -26.17 -14.96 24.53
C ILE A 34 -25.41 -15.58 23.35
N LEU A 35 -25.62 -16.88 23.12
CA LEU A 35 -24.95 -17.59 22.03
C LEU A 35 -25.40 -17.08 20.66
N LYS A 36 -26.65 -16.67 20.51
CA LYS A 36 -27.14 -16.03 19.30
C LYS A 36 -26.37 -14.74 19.01
N GLU A 37 -26.28 -13.84 19.99
CA GLU A 37 -25.52 -12.58 19.87
C GLU A 37 -24.05 -12.83 19.53
N ILE A 38 -23.40 -13.77 20.21
CA ILE A 38 -21.98 -14.07 19.95
C ILE A 38 -21.80 -14.62 18.54
N ARG A 39 -22.65 -15.57 18.09
CA ARG A 39 -22.61 -16.10 16.72
C ARG A 39 -22.77 -15.01 15.67
N GLU A 40 -23.72 -14.11 15.88
CA GLU A 40 -23.97 -13.00 14.96
C GLU A 40 -22.73 -12.08 14.85
N ARG A 41 -22.16 -11.65 15.99
CA ARG A 41 -20.99 -10.77 16.03
C ARG A 41 -19.74 -11.42 15.45
N LEU A 42 -19.44 -12.65 15.81
CA LEU A 42 -18.32 -13.39 15.21
C LEU A 42 -18.57 -13.67 13.72
N GLY A 43 -19.81 -13.97 13.34
CA GLY A 43 -20.21 -14.12 11.92
C GLY A 43 -20.00 -12.86 11.11
N PHE A 44 -20.21 -11.66 11.66
CA PHE A 44 -19.89 -10.41 10.98
C PHE A 44 -18.39 -10.25 10.73
N LEU A 45 -17.55 -10.59 11.73
CA LEU A 45 -16.10 -10.59 11.55
C LEU A 45 -15.65 -11.57 10.45
N GLN A 46 -16.25 -12.76 10.41
CA GLN A 46 -15.99 -13.76 9.36
C GLN A 46 -16.42 -13.24 7.97
N ASN A 47 -17.59 -12.60 7.86
CA ASN A 47 -18.12 -12.10 6.60
C ASN A 47 -17.28 -10.94 6.00
N VAL A 48 -16.58 -10.18 6.82
CA VAL A 48 -15.64 -9.15 6.36
C VAL A 48 -14.20 -9.67 6.16
N GLY A 49 -14.00 -11.00 6.18
CA GLY A 49 -12.70 -11.63 5.92
C GLY A 49 -11.71 -11.52 7.09
N LEU A 50 -12.18 -11.43 8.33
CA LEU A 50 -11.36 -11.36 9.54
C LEU A 50 -11.41 -12.65 10.39
N ASP A 51 -11.77 -13.76 9.78
CA ASP A 51 -11.93 -15.06 10.43
C ASP A 51 -10.63 -15.67 11.02
N TYR A 52 -9.49 -15.17 10.57
CA TYR A 52 -8.16 -15.56 11.06
C TYR A 52 -7.70 -14.78 12.30
N LEU A 53 -8.33 -13.65 12.64
CA LEU A 53 -7.97 -12.85 13.81
C LEU A 53 -8.37 -13.56 15.11
N THR A 54 -7.64 -13.26 16.19
CA THR A 54 -7.98 -13.69 17.55
C THR A 54 -8.55 -12.49 18.33
N LEU A 55 -9.53 -12.71 19.20
CA LEU A 55 -10.10 -11.63 20.03
C LEU A 55 -9.06 -11.07 21.03
N ALA A 56 -8.05 -11.85 21.40
CA ALA A 56 -6.95 -11.42 22.27
C ALA A 56 -5.90 -10.56 21.57
N ARG A 57 -6.00 -10.35 20.23
CA ARG A 57 -5.00 -9.59 19.48
C ARG A 57 -5.02 -8.12 19.87
N ASN A 58 -3.84 -7.59 20.13
CA ASN A 58 -3.67 -6.18 20.48
C ASN A 58 -4.05 -5.28 19.30
N ALA A 59 -4.94 -4.30 19.51
CA ALA A 59 -5.41 -3.37 18.49
C ALA A 59 -4.27 -2.57 17.83
N ALA A 60 -3.18 -2.27 18.54
CA ALA A 60 -2.01 -1.59 17.98
C ALA A 60 -1.23 -2.42 16.93
N THR A 61 -1.51 -3.73 16.83
CA THR A 61 -0.89 -4.63 15.84
C THR A 61 -1.76 -4.85 14.60
N LEU A 62 -2.96 -4.25 14.57
CA LEU A 62 -3.86 -4.35 13.43
C LEU A 62 -3.39 -3.44 12.30
N SER A 63 -3.51 -3.92 11.07
CA SER A 63 -3.36 -3.08 9.89
C SER A 63 -4.52 -2.07 9.77
N GLY A 64 -4.33 -1.02 8.95
CA GLY A 64 -5.39 -0.05 8.66
C GLY A 64 -6.66 -0.72 8.14
N GLY A 65 -6.53 -1.62 7.17
CA GLY A 65 -7.64 -2.36 6.59
C GLY A 65 -8.33 -3.31 7.59
N GLU A 66 -7.55 -4.02 8.46
CA GLU A 66 -8.14 -4.85 9.53
C GLU A 66 -8.98 -4.00 10.50
N SER A 67 -8.44 -2.84 10.94
CA SER A 67 -9.16 -1.93 11.84
C SER A 67 -10.44 -1.38 11.21
N GLN A 68 -10.40 -1.02 9.93
CA GLN A 68 -11.56 -0.52 9.19
C GLN A 68 -12.65 -1.61 9.06
N ARG A 69 -12.26 -2.85 8.76
CA ARG A 69 -13.20 -3.99 8.66
C ARG A 69 -13.82 -4.36 10.00
N ILE A 70 -13.08 -4.25 11.12
CA ILE A 70 -13.67 -4.43 12.46
C ILE A 70 -14.75 -3.39 12.72
N ARG A 71 -14.51 -2.12 12.37
CA ARG A 71 -15.52 -1.06 12.48
C ARG A 71 -16.74 -1.36 11.61
N LEU A 72 -16.50 -1.78 10.37
CA LEU A 72 -17.58 -2.18 9.45
C LEU A 72 -18.39 -3.35 10.03
N ALA A 73 -17.75 -4.40 10.53
CA ALA A 73 -18.42 -5.54 11.16
C ALA A 73 -19.29 -5.09 12.35
N THR A 74 -18.81 -4.13 13.16
CA THR A 74 -19.56 -3.57 14.29
C THR A 74 -20.80 -2.81 13.81
N GLN A 75 -20.70 -2.04 12.73
CA GLN A 75 -21.82 -1.29 12.16
C GLN A 75 -22.87 -2.21 11.53
N ILE A 76 -22.43 -3.23 10.79
CA ILE A 76 -23.30 -4.27 10.23
C ILE A 76 -24.08 -4.99 11.34
N GLY A 77 -23.40 -5.28 12.46
CA GLY A 77 -24.00 -5.96 13.62
C GLY A 77 -25.11 -5.17 14.30
N SER A 78 -25.23 -3.88 14.07
CA SER A 78 -26.33 -3.07 14.62
C SER A 78 -27.67 -3.34 13.93
N ALA A 79 -27.71 -4.03 12.78
CA ALA A 79 -28.87 -4.33 11.96
C ALA A 79 -29.81 -3.12 11.74
N LEU A 80 -29.26 -1.91 11.71
CA LEU A 80 -30.01 -0.69 11.49
C LEU A 80 -30.58 -0.67 10.05
N THR A 81 -31.80 -0.20 9.90
CA THR A 81 -32.48 0.00 8.62
C THR A 81 -32.73 1.48 8.37
N GLY A 82 -32.74 1.90 7.09
CA GLY A 82 -32.94 3.30 6.71
C GLY A 82 -31.75 4.21 7.02
N VAL A 83 -30.56 3.65 7.14
CA VAL A 83 -29.31 4.38 7.47
C VAL A 83 -28.50 4.65 6.20
N LEU A 84 -27.82 5.77 6.15
CA LEU A 84 -26.78 6.08 5.17
C LEU A 84 -25.41 5.62 5.70
N TYR A 85 -24.81 4.66 4.99
CA TYR A 85 -23.42 4.25 5.24
C TYR A 85 -22.50 4.93 4.23
N VAL A 86 -21.44 5.57 4.72
CA VAL A 86 -20.36 6.12 3.89
C VAL A 86 -19.09 5.35 4.19
N LEU A 87 -18.55 4.66 3.19
CA LEU A 87 -17.39 3.79 3.30
C LEU A 87 -16.28 4.31 2.38
N ASP A 88 -15.09 4.47 2.93
CA ASP A 88 -13.91 4.93 2.21
C ASP A 88 -12.95 3.75 2.03
N GLU A 89 -12.80 3.28 0.78
CA GLU A 89 -11.94 2.19 0.34
C GLU A 89 -12.01 0.93 1.25
N PRO A 90 -13.19 0.31 1.47
CA PRO A 90 -13.32 -0.83 2.37
C PRO A 90 -12.61 -2.10 1.88
N SER A 91 -12.23 -2.17 0.59
CA SER A 91 -11.48 -3.29 -0.01
C SER A 91 -9.97 -3.26 0.23
N ILE A 92 -9.44 -2.21 0.89
CA ILE A 92 -7.99 -2.04 1.11
C ILE A 92 -7.36 -3.28 1.74
N GLY A 93 -6.26 -3.78 1.11
CA GLY A 93 -5.47 -4.90 1.62
C GLY A 93 -6.21 -6.24 1.60
N LEU A 94 -7.32 -6.36 0.84
CA LEU A 94 -8.03 -7.59 0.63
C LEU A 94 -7.50 -8.36 -0.59
N HIS A 95 -7.37 -9.66 -0.41
CA HIS A 95 -7.29 -10.57 -1.54
C HIS A 95 -8.66 -10.64 -2.25
N GLN A 96 -8.68 -10.87 -3.56
CA GLN A 96 -9.93 -10.89 -4.36
C GLN A 96 -10.99 -11.84 -3.77
N ARG A 97 -10.59 -13.00 -3.26
CA ARG A 97 -11.49 -13.93 -2.57
C ARG A 97 -12.25 -13.28 -1.38
N ASP A 98 -11.54 -12.47 -0.60
CA ASP A 98 -12.13 -11.83 0.58
C ASP A 98 -12.94 -10.58 0.17
N ASN A 99 -12.54 -9.92 -0.93
CA ASN A 99 -13.29 -8.82 -1.54
C ASN A 99 -14.69 -9.26 -1.99
N SER A 100 -14.82 -10.41 -2.63
CA SER A 100 -16.13 -10.97 -3.02
C SER A 100 -17.05 -11.19 -1.81
N LYS A 101 -16.52 -11.59 -0.64
CA LYS A 101 -17.31 -11.71 0.61
C LYS A 101 -17.75 -10.33 1.13
N LEU A 102 -16.85 -9.34 1.07
CA LEU A 102 -17.17 -7.96 1.44
C LEU A 102 -18.30 -7.42 0.57
N ILE A 103 -18.21 -7.56 -0.75
CA ILE A 103 -19.24 -7.13 -1.70
C ILE A 103 -20.61 -7.79 -1.38
N ALA A 104 -20.62 -9.11 -1.14
CA ALA A 104 -21.83 -9.82 -0.73
C ALA A 104 -22.45 -9.24 0.56
N THR A 105 -21.59 -8.84 1.50
CA THR A 105 -22.02 -8.23 2.76
C THR A 105 -22.58 -6.82 2.55
N LEU A 106 -21.95 -6.00 1.70
CA LEU A 106 -22.46 -4.67 1.34
C LEU A 106 -23.82 -4.75 0.63
N LYS A 107 -23.97 -5.69 -0.30
CA LYS A 107 -25.28 -5.94 -0.95
C LYS A 107 -26.36 -6.33 0.04
N ARG A 108 -26.04 -7.20 1.00
CA ARG A 108 -26.99 -7.56 2.08
C ARG A 108 -27.40 -6.34 2.90
N LEU A 109 -26.47 -5.43 3.23
CA LEU A 109 -26.81 -4.17 3.93
C LEU A 109 -27.77 -3.30 3.11
N ARG A 110 -27.52 -3.15 1.81
CA ARG A 110 -28.40 -2.45 0.88
C ARG A 110 -29.80 -3.08 0.89
N ASP A 111 -29.88 -4.39 0.75
CA ASP A 111 -31.15 -5.14 0.64
C ASP A 111 -31.99 -5.07 1.93
N LEU A 112 -31.37 -4.70 3.07
CA LEU A 112 -32.07 -4.36 4.32
C LEU A 112 -32.72 -2.95 4.29
N GLY A 113 -32.67 -2.23 3.16
CA GLY A 113 -33.26 -0.90 3.01
C GLY A 113 -32.34 0.25 3.40
N ASN A 114 -31.03 0.02 3.40
CA ASN A 114 -30.03 1.05 3.64
C ASN A 114 -29.50 1.68 2.35
N THR A 115 -28.95 2.89 2.44
CA THR A 115 -28.21 3.51 1.35
C THR A 115 -26.72 3.41 1.65
N LEU A 116 -25.94 2.95 0.65
CA LEU A 116 -24.48 2.85 0.78
C LEU A 116 -23.81 3.78 -0.25
N ILE A 117 -22.90 4.62 0.23
CA ILE A 117 -21.97 5.37 -0.61
C ILE A 117 -20.59 4.78 -0.35
N VAL A 118 -19.95 4.26 -1.40
CA VAL A 118 -18.63 3.61 -1.30
C VAL A 118 -17.67 4.34 -2.21
N VAL A 119 -16.58 4.85 -1.64
CA VAL A 119 -15.45 5.37 -2.43
C VAL A 119 -14.54 4.18 -2.71
N GLU A 120 -14.32 3.86 -3.99
CA GLU A 120 -13.58 2.66 -4.36
C GLU A 120 -12.79 2.82 -5.66
N HIS A 121 -11.73 2.01 -5.76
CA HIS A 121 -10.90 1.88 -6.94
C HIS A 121 -10.86 0.45 -7.48
N ASP A 122 -11.43 -0.51 -6.75
CA ASP A 122 -11.49 -1.92 -7.14
C ASP A 122 -12.51 -2.16 -8.25
N GLU A 123 -12.08 -2.84 -9.32
CA GLU A 123 -12.92 -3.10 -10.50
C GLU A 123 -14.13 -3.99 -10.17
N GLU A 124 -13.97 -5.04 -9.34
CA GLU A 124 -15.04 -5.96 -8.97
C GLU A 124 -16.13 -5.22 -8.20
N THR A 125 -15.75 -4.38 -7.24
CA THR A 125 -16.69 -3.55 -6.45
C THR A 125 -17.43 -2.55 -7.33
N MET A 126 -16.73 -1.87 -8.26
CA MET A 126 -17.37 -0.95 -9.19
C MET A 126 -18.38 -1.65 -10.11
N ARG A 127 -18.06 -2.86 -10.60
CA ARG A 127 -18.98 -3.63 -11.47
C ARG A 127 -20.25 -4.11 -10.77
N GLU A 128 -20.19 -4.24 -9.45
CA GLU A 128 -21.30 -4.69 -8.62
C GLU A 128 -22.13 -3.55 -8.01
N ALA A 129 -21.75 -2.29 -8.32
CA ALA A 129 -22.49 -1.10 -7.89
C ALA A 129 -23.76 -0.91 -8.72
N ASP A 130 -24.85 -0.45 -8.09
CA ASP A 130 -26.10 -0.09 -8.77
C ASP A 130 -25.96 1.22 -9.56
N TRP A 131 -25.14 2.15 -9.05
CA TRP A 131 -24.88 3.46 -9.64
C TRP A 131 -23.45 3.89 -9.37
N ILE A 132 -22.79 4.46 -10.37
CA ILE A 132 -21.42 4.97 -10.26
C ILE A 132 -21.44 6.47 -10.52
N VAL A 133 -20.68 7.21 -9.72
CA VAL A 133 -20.39 8.62 -9.89
C VAL A 133 -18.89 8.75 -10.12
N ASP A 134 -18.47 9.09 -11.34
CA ASP A 134 -17.07 9.23 -11.73
C ASP A 134 -16.63 10.68 -11.64
N ILE A 135 -15.73 10.96 -10.69
CA ILE A 135 -15.20 12.29 -10.43
C ILE A 135 -13.77 12.38 -10.98
N GLY A 136 -13.51 13.39 -11.79
CA GLY A 136 -12.22 13.54 -12.44
C GLY A 136 -12.14 14.86 -13.22
N PRO A 137 -11.53 14.86 -14.45
CA PRO A 137 -10.84 13.73 -15.11
C PRO A 137 -9.45 13.42 -14.54
N GLY A 138 -8.82 14.36 -13.82
CA GLY A 138 -7.52 14.23 -13.18
C GLY A 138 -7.59 14.38 -11.66
N ALA A 139 -6.43 14.59 -11.05
CA ALA A 139 -6.32 14.85 -9.61
C ALA A 139 -6.01 16.32 -9.32
N GLY A 140 -6.30 16.80 -8.12
CA GLY A 140 -6.04 18.16 -7.68
C GLY A 140 -6.79 19.21 -8.51
N ILE A 141 -6.07 20.19 -9.03
CA ILE A 141 -6.63 21.30 -9.84
C ILE A 141 -7.23 20.84 -11.18
N HIS A 142 -6.87 19.64 -11.63
CA HIS A 142 -7.37 19.04 -12.87
C HIS A 142 -8.54 18.08 -12.62
N GLY A 143 -9.01 17.98 -11.37
CA GLY A 143 -10.11 17.12 -10.95
C GLY A 143 -11.32 17.89 -10.43
N GLY A 144 -12.18 17.19 -9.70
CA GLY A 144 -13.35 17.79 -9.04
C GLY A 144 -14.55 18.03 -9.96
N GLU A 145 -14.50 17.57 -11.20
CA GLU A 145 -15.64 17.61 -12.13
C GLU A 145 -16.40 16.27 -12.09
N LEU A 146 -17.71 16.33 -12.21
CA LEU A 146 -18.53 15.16 -12.53
C LEU A 146 -18.29 14.80 -14.01
N VAL A 147 -17.56 13.71 -14.25
CA VAL A 147 -17.16 13.28 -15.60
C VAL A 147 -18.24 12.42 -16.23
N ALA A 148 -18.81 11.51 -15.45
CA ALA A 148 -19.89 10.62 -15.84
C ALA A 148 -20.64 10.11 -14.60
N GLU A 149 -21.91 9.75 -14.77
CA GLU A 149 -22.72 9.07 -13.77
C GLU A 149 -23.67 8.08 -14.44
N GLY A 150 -24.07 7.04 -13.73
CA GLY A 150 -24.99 6.03 -14.24
C GLY A 150 -24.57 4.61 -13.90
N THR A 151 -25.07 3.67 -14.69
CA THR A 151 -24.70 2.26 -14.61
C THR A 151 -23.27 2.03 -15.11
N VAL A 152 -22.72 0.83 -14.89
CA VAL A 152 -21.39 0.44 -15.42
C VAL A 152 -21.32 0.65 -16.93
N GLU A 153 -22.39 0.32 -17.67
CA GLU A 153 -22.48 0.49 -19.13
C GLU A 153 -22.39 1.97 -19.53
N ASP A 154 -23.01 2.87 -18.77
CA ASP A 154 -22.99 4.31 -19.04
C ASP A 154 -21.58 4.88 -18.82
N ILE A 155 -20.93 4.49 -17.72
CA ILE A 155 -19.54 4.85 -17.45
C ILE A 155 -18.59 4.31 -18.54
N CYS A 156 -18.79 3.06 -18.96
CA CYS A 156 -18.00 2.46 -20.05
C CYS A 156 -18.15 3.21 -21.39
N LYS A 157 -19.29 3.80 -21.67
CA LYS A 157 -19.54 4.57 -22.89
C LYS A 157 -18.99 6.00 -22.83
N ALA A 158 -18.80 6.55 -21.63
CA ALA A 158 -18.36 7.93 -21.45
C ALA A 158 -16.93 8.14 -21.99
N PRO A 159 -16.69 9.02 -22.99
CA PRO A 159 -15.37 9.16 -23.62
C PRO A 159 -14.35 9.84 -22.71
N ARG A 160 -14.79 10.74 -21.84
CA ARG A 160 -13.93 11.47 -20.89
C ARG A 160 -13.59 10.67 -19.63
N SER A 161 -14.36 9.61 -19.33
CA SER A 161 -14.15 8.77 -18.15
C SER A 161 -12.91 7.89 -18.32
N ILE A 162 -11.89 8.13 -17.49
CA ILE A 162 -10.70 7.27 -17.42
C ILE A 162 -11.08 5.92 -16.81
N THR A 163 -11.89 5.92 -15.74
CA THR A 163 -12.47 4.73 -15.13
C THR A 163 -13.20 3.89 -16.18
N GLY A 164 -14.06 4.51 -17.00
CA GLY A 164 -14.77 3.83 -18.07
C GLY A 164 -13.89 3.27 -19.17
N GLN A 165 -12.74 3.89 -19.44
CA GLN A 165 -11.76 3.34 -20.38
C GLN A 165 -11.14 2.04 -19.89
N TYR A 166 -10.88 1.92 -18.57
CA TYR A 166 -10.36 0.69 -17.97
C TYR A 166 -11.46 -0.37 -17.84
N LEU A 167 -12.63 -0.03 -17.32
CA LEU A 167 -13.77 -0.95 -17.18
C LEU A 167 -14.22 -1.56 -18.52
N SER A 168 -14.12 -0.78 -19.62
CA SER A 168 -14.44 -1.27 -20.97
C SER A 168 -13.30 -2.03 -21.65
N GLY A 169 -12.12 -2.09 -21.06
CA GLY A 169 -10.92 -2.70 -21.63
C GLY A 169 -10.26 -1.91 -22.77
N ARG A 170 -10.78 -0.69 -23.10
CA ARG A 170 -10.14 0.22 -24.08
C ARG A 170 -8.71 0.62 -23.65
N LYS A 171 -8.52 0.78 -22.34
CA LYS A 171 -7.21 0.98 -21.70
C LYS A 171 -6.96 -0.16 -20.73
N LYS A 172 -5.76 -0.73 -20.73
CA LYS A 172 -5.41 -1.83 -19.83
C LYS A 172 -3.91 -1.87 -19.54
N ILE A 173 -3.54 -2.39 -18.39
CA ILE A 173 -2.16 -2.75 -18.07
C ILE A 173 -1.88 -4.08 -18.77
N LYS A 174 -0.93 -4.08 -19.70
CA LYS A 174 -0.63 -5.27 -20.51
C LYS A 174 0.23 -6.27 -19.73
N VAL A 175 0.02 -7.56 -19.97
CA VAL A 175 0.94 -8.63 -19.55
C VAL A 175 2.23 -8.49 -20.36
N PRO A 176 3.43 -8.66 -19.78
CA PRO A 176 4.69 -8.67 -20.53
C PRO A 176 4.72 -9.83 -21.52
N GLU A 177 5.30 -9.62 -22.69
CA GLU A 177 5.48 -10.68 -23.70
C GLU A 177 6.50 -11.73 -23.23
N HIS A 178 7.51 -11.27 -22.48
CA HIS A 178 8.57 -12.14 -21.93
C HIS A 178 8.78 -11.80 -20.45
N ARG A 179 8.98 -12.83 -19.62
CA ARG A 179 9.40 -12.70 -18.23
C ARG A 179 10.91 -12.56 -18.14
N ARG A 180 11.39 -11.72 -17.22
CA ARG A 180 12.83 -11.59 -16.96
C ARG A 180 13.33 -12.82 -16.21
N GLU A 181 14.44 -13.40 -16.65
CA GLU A 181 15.03 -14.58 -16.01
C GLU A 181 15.85 -14.25 -14.75
N GLY A 182 16.15 -12.98 -14.54
CA GLY A 182 16.99 -12.48 -13.45
C GLY A 182 18.49 -12.62 -13.75
N ASN A 183 19.31 -12.42 -12.72
CA ASN A 183 20.77 -12.43 -12.84
C ASN A 183 21.42 -13.79 -12.45
N GLY A 184 20.62 -14.81 -12.22
CA GLY A 184 21.08 -16.15 -11.81
C GLY A 184 21.40 -16.31 -10.32
N HIS A 185 21.29 -15.23 -9.53
CA HIS A 185 21.49 -15.25 -8.08
C HIS A 185 20.15 -15.21 -7.34
N PHE A 186 20.16 -15.71 -6.10
CA PHE A 186 18.97 -15.83 -5.28
C PHE A 186 19.26 -15.44 -3.83
N ILE A 187 18.27 -14.91 -3.13
CA ILE A 187 18.23 -14.92 -1.67
C ILE A 187 17.44 -16.16 -1.26
N GLU A 188 18.00 -16.98 -0.37
CA GLU A 188 17.35 -18.18 0.15
C GLU A 188 17.10 -18.00 1.65
N ILE A 189 15.84 -18.04 2.07
CA ILE A 189 15.44 -18.08 3.47
C ILE A 189 15.20 -19.54 3.83
N LYS A 190 15.80 -20.00 4.92
CA LYS A 190 15.67 -21.37 5.42
C LYS A 190 14.96 -21.40 6.75
N GLY A 191 13.98 -22.27 6.87
CA GLY A 191 13.34 -22.58 8.13
C GLY A 191 12.66 -21.39 8.79
N ALA A 192 11.87 -20.62 8.06
CA ALA A 192 11.12 -19.48 8.56
C ALA A 192 9.98 -19.95 9.47
N THR A 193 9.98 -19.51 10.75
CA THR A 193 9.00 -19.92 11.78
C THR A 193 8.39 -18.74 12.53
N GLN A 194 8.60 -17.51 12.04
CA GLN A 194 8.03 -16.32 12.68
C GLN A 194 6.50 -16.29 12.56
N ASN A 195 5.81 -16.01 13.67
CA ASN A 195 4.36 -15.94 13.77
C ASN A 195 3.70 -17.28 13.32
N ASN A 196 2.90 -17.24 12.25
CA ASN A 196 2.20 -18.41 11.71
C ASN A 196 2.99 -19.21 10.66
N LEU A 197 4.22 -18.82 10.32
CA LEU A 197 5.05 -19.53 9.34
C LEU A 197 5.45 -20.92 9.83
N ARG A 198 5.35 -21.94 8.97
CA ARG A 198 5.53 -23.35 9.29
C ARG A 198 6.81 -23.93 8.70
N ASP A 199 7.96 -23.52 9.23
CA ASP A 199 9.30 -23.99 8.81
C ASP A 199 9.49 -23.85 7.28
N VAL A 200 9.22 -22.65 6.77
CA VAL A 200 9.15 -22.36 5.34
C VAL A 200 10.56 -22.11 4.79
N ASP A 201 10.87 -22.80 3.70
CA ASP A 201 12.02 -22.51 2.84
C ASP A 201 11.53 -21.76 1.59
N VAL A 202 12.19 -20.63 1.28
CA VAL A 202 11.84 -19.82 0.13
C VAL A 202 13.07 -19.34 -0.62
N LYS A 203 12.98 -19.31 -1.95
CA LYS A 203 14.03 -18.87 -2.84
C LYS A 203 13.53 -17.69 -3.70
N ILE A 204 14.17 -16.54 -3.54
CA ILE A 204 13.76 -15.28 -4.19
C ILE A 204 14.80 -14.93 -5.25
N PRO A 205 14.45 -14.89 -6.55
CA PRO A 205 15.37 -14.53 -7.62
C PRO A 205 15.74 -13.04 -7.57
N LEU A 206 17.00 -12.73 -7.87
CA LEU A 206 17.53 -11.37 -7.91
C LEU A 206 17.50 -10.78 -9.32
N GLY A 207 17.38 -9.44 -9.42
CA GLY A 207 17.33 -8.72 -10.69
C GLY A 207 15.97 -8.77 -11.39
N VAL A 208 14.92 -9.13 -10.68
CA VAL A 208 13.55 -9.27 -11.19
C VAL A 208 12.53 -8.62 -10.26
N MET A 209 11.29 -8.53 -10.73
CA MET A 209 10.12 -8.18 -9.92
C MET A 209 9.47 -9.45 -9.36
N THR A 210 9.53 -9.64 -8.05
CA THR A 210 8.88 -10.74 -7.35
C THR A 210 7.66 -10.22 -6.58
N CYS A 211 6.48 -10.78 -6.85
CA CYS A 211 5.27 -10.51 -6.07
C CYS A 211 5.05 -11.59 -5.01
N ILE A 212 4.78 -11.15 -3.79
CA ILE A 212 4.40 -11.99 -2.66
C ILE A 212 2.89 -11.88 -2.50
N THR A 213 2.20 -12.97 -2.74
CA THR A 213 0.74 -13.02 -2.82
C THR A 213 0.15 -13.97 -1.78
N GLY A 214 -1.16 -14.04 -1.73
CA GLY A 214 -1.91 -14.88 -0.81
C GLY A 214 -2.95 -14.11 -0.02
N ILE A 215 -3.89 -14.81 0.58
CA ILE A 215 -4.98 -14.21 1.35
C ILE A 215 -4.49 -13.43 2.58
N SER A 216 -5.38 -12.64 3.18
CA SER A 216 -5.08 -11.89 4.40
C SER A 216 -4.72 -12.86 5.54
N GLY A 217 -3.67 -12.53 6.32
CA GLY A 217 -3.18 -13.39 7.40
C GLY A 217 -2.39 -14.63 6.99
N SER A 218 -2.08 -14.84 5.70
CA SER A 218 -1.32 -16.02 5.22
C SER A 218 0.17 -16.03 5.61
N GLY A 219 0.72 -14.93 6.15
CA GLY A 219 2.10 -14.84 6.62
C GLY A 219 3.03 -14.00 5.74
N LYS A 220 2.52 -13.30 4.72
CA LYS A 220 3.30 -12.43 3.81
C LYS A 220 4.21 -11.45 4.53
N SER A 221 3.65 -10.61 5.40
CA SER A 221 4.40 -9.59 6.15
C SER A 221 5.35 -10.24 7.17
N SER A 222 5.02 -11.41 7.71
CA SER A 222 5.93 -12.18 8.59
C SER A 222 7.18 -12.64 7.85
N LEU A 223 7.02 -13.14 6.61
CA LEU A 223 8.14 -13.59 5.78
C LEU A 223 8.98 -12.41 5.28
N ILE A 224 8.34 -11.37 4.75
CA ILE A 224 9.03 -10.30 4.05
C ILE A 224 9.47 -9.18 5.02
N ASN A 225 8.56 -8.63 5.83
CA ASN A 225 8.87 -7.47 6.68
C ASN A 225 9.62 -7.91 7.95
N GLU A 226 9.16 -8.99 8.62
CA GLU A 226 9.76 -9.41 9.88
C GLU A 226 11.07 -10.20 9.69
N ILE A 227 11.18 -11.04 8.67
CA ILE A 227 12.39 -11.85 8.45
C ILE A 227 13.29 -11.20 7.41
N LEU A 228 12.87 -11.15 6.13
CA LEU A 228 13.73 -10.73 5.02
C LEU A 228 14.23 -9.29 5.20
N TYR A 229 13.32 -8.33 5.33
CA TYR A 229 13.69 -6.91 5.45
C TYR A 229 14.58 -6.66 6.68
N LYS A 230 14.17 -7.17 7.85
CA LYS A 230 14.94 -6.94 9.09
C LYS A 230 16.31 -7.58 9.03
N ARG A 231 16.45 -8.77 8.42
CA ARG A 231 17.75 -9.42 8.26
C ARG A 231 18.65 -8.64 7.30
N LEU A 232 18.15 -8.29 6.12
CA LEU A 232 18.89 -7.47 5.16
C LEU A 232 19.28 -6.10 5.72
N ALA A 233 18.35 -5.44 6.43
CA ALA A 233 18.62 -4.13 7.03
C ALA A 233 19.66 -4.21 8.16
N ALA A 234 19.67 -5.28 8.95
CA ALA A 234 20.70 -5.48 9.98
C ALA A 234 22.07 -5.71 9.36
N ASP A 235 22.18 -6.60 8.38
CA ASP A 235 23.45 -7.03 7.81
C ASP A 235 24.03 -6.00 6.81
N LEU A 236 23.19 -5.40 5.94
CA LEU A 236 23.65 -4.50 4.88
C LEU A 236 23.61 -3.02 5.27
N ASN A 237 22.57 -2.59 6.00
CA ASN A 237 22.40 -1.18 6.36
C ASN A 237 22.88 -0.88 7.80
N GLY A 238 23.34 -1.87 8.56
CA GLY A 238 23.78 -1.71 9.95
C GLY A 238 22.65 -1.35 10.92
N ALA A 239 21.40 -1.68 10.61
CA ALA A 239 20.25 -1.36 11.44
C ALA A 239 20.24 -2.23 12.71
N ARG A 240 19.98 -1.61 13.87
CA ARG A 240 19.90 -2.30 15.17
C ARG A 240 18.52 -2.90 15.40
N ILE A 241 18.10 -3.81 14.52
CA ILE A 241 16.81 -4.51 14.58
C ILE A 241 17.05 -6.02 14.59
N LYS A 242 16.18 -6.75 15.31
CA LYS A 242 16.25 -8.21 15.37
C LYS A 242 15.34 -8.80 14.29
N PRO A 243 15.86 -9.66 13.39
CA PRO A 243 15.03 -10.37 12.43
C PRO A 243 14.15 -11.40 13.13
N GLY A 244 13.01 -11.72 12.50
CA GLY A 244 12.10 -12.77 12.94
C GLY A 244 12.74 -14.16 12.92
N ALA A 245 12.08 -15.12 13.55
CA ALA A 245 12.59 -16.48 13.72
C ALA A 245 12.75 -17.21 12.38
N HIS A 246 13.98 -17.59 12.05
CA HIS A 246 14.37 -18.41 10.89
C HIS A 246 15.70 -19.12 11.20
N LYS A 247 16.03 -20.17 10.43
CA LYS A 247 17.26 -20.94 10.64
C LYS A 247 18.46 -20.23 10.00
N ASP A 248 18.37 -19.89 8.72
CA ASP A 248 19.48 -19.27 7.98
C ASP A 248 18.97 -18.43 6.81
N MET A 249 19.84 -17.55 6.27
CA MET A 249 19.58 -16.77 5.06
C MET A 249 20.85 -16.67 4.23
N LEU A 250 20.80 -17.12 2.98
CA LEU A 250 21.91 -17.21 2.04
C LEU A 250 21.73 -16.21 0.90
N GLY A 251 22.82 -15.86 0.21
CA GLY A 251 22.81 -14.98 -0.97
C GLY A 251 22.87 -13.48 -0.65
N LEU A 252 23.21 -13.11 0.59
CA LEU A 252 23.34 -11.72 1.02
C LEU A 252 24.52 -11.01 0.35
N GLU A 253 25.53 -11.73 -0.07
CA GLU A 253 26.73 -11.25 -0.76
C GLU A 253 26.44 -10.67 -2.16
N TYR A 254 25.29 -10.99 -2.74
CA TYR A 254 24.88 -10.46 -4.05
C TYR A 254 24.13 -9.13 -3.97
N VAL A 255 23.85 -8.65 -2.76
CA VAL A 255 23.07 -7.44 -2.48
C VAL A 255 23.90 -6.45 -1.70
N ASP A 256 23.84 -5.18 -2.09
CA ASP A 256 24.61 -4.10 -1.40
C ASP A 256 23.74 -3.29 -0.43
N LYS A 257 22.43 -3.26 -0.62
CA LYS A 257 21.52 -2.42 0.17
C LYS A 257 20.09 -2.93 0.10
N VAL A 258 19.33 -2.75 1.17
CA VAL A 258 17.88 -2.93 1.19
C VAL A 258 17.17 -1.60 1.49
N ILE A 259 16.06 -1.36 0.80
CA ILE A 259 15.20 -0.19 0.97
C ILE A 259 13.77 -0.66 1.15
N GLY A 260 13.21 -0.41 2.35
CA GLY A 260 11.80 -0.64 2.63
C GLY A 260 10.98 0.61 2.28
N ILE A 261 9.92 0.42 1.53
CA ILE A 261 8.98 1.47 1.12
C ILE A 261 7.59 1.04 1.62
N ASP A 262 7.25 1.54 2.81
CA ASP A 262 5.99 1.29 3.51
C ASP A 262 5.09 2.54 3.51
N GLN A 263 3.88 2.39 4.00
CA GLN A 263 2.87 3.45 4.10
C GLN A 263 3.06 4.37 5.33
N SER A 264 4.12 4.20 6.11
CA SER A 264 4.38 5.07 7.27
C SER A 264 4.60 6.52 6.83
N PRO A 265 4.16 7.51 7.62
CA PRO A 265 4.32 8.91 7.28
C PRO A 265 5.79 9.29 7.02
N ILE A 266 6.04 10.20 6.06
CA ILE A 266 7.38 10.77 5.78
C ILE A 266 7.88 11.72 6.87
N GLY A 267 7.06 11.98 7.88
CA GLY A 267 7.38 12.77 9.06
C GLY A 267 6.17 12.93 9.97
N ARG A 268 6.43 13.25 11.23
CA ARG A 268 5.40 13.36 12.27
C ARG A 268 5.03 14.81 12.63
N THR A 269 5.65 15.77 11.98
CA THR A 269 5.45 17.19 12.28
C THR A 269 4.97 17.95 11.04
N PRO A 270 4.25 19.08 11.20
CA PRO A 270 3.83 19.94 10.10
C PRO A 270 4.97 20.50 9.25
N ARG A 271 6.22 20.47 9.75
CA ARG A 271 7.44 20.92 9.04
C ARG A 271 7.92 19.91 8.01
N SER A 272 7.61 18.64 8.21
CA SER A 272 7.92 17.59 7.23
C SER A 272 7.00 17.74 6.02
N ASN A 273 7.56 17.73 4.83
CA ASN A 273 6.82 17.86 3.56
C ASN A 273 7.60 17.19 2.40
N PRO A 274 6.99 16.97 1.24
CA PRO A 274 7.63 16.35 0.09
C PRO A 274 8.95 17.02 -0.32
N ALA A 275 9.02 18.36 -0.30
CA ALA A 275 10.23 19.10 -0.69
C ALA A 275 11.39 18.88 0.29
N THR A 276 11.12 18.79 1.60
CA THR A 276 12.16 18.53 2.60
C THR A 276 12.60 17.09 2.59
N TYR A 277 11.66 16.14 2.47
CA TYR A 277 11.95 14.71 2.47
C TYR A 277 12.80 14.28 1.28
N THR A 278 12.49 14.78 0.08
CA THR A 278 13.28 14.50 -1.14
C THR A 278 14.60 15.27 -1.19
N GLY A 279 14.83 16.18 -0.23
CA GLY A 279 16.01 17.02 -0.18
C GLY A 279 16.08 18.08 -1.29
N VAL A 280 15.02 18.24 -2.09
CA VAL A 280 14.98 19.28 -3.15
C VAL A 280 14.91 20.68 -2.56
N PHE A 281 14.31 20.81 -1.36
CA PHE A 281 14.22 22.12 -0.70
C PHE A 281 15.58 22.73 -0.35
N THR A 282 16.60 21.90 -0.09
CA THR A 282 17.97 22.39 0.13
C THR A 282 18.53 23.07 -1.14
N ASP A 283 18.29 22.47 -2.30
CA ASP A 283 18.72 23.05 -3.58
C ASP A 283 17.93 24.32 -3.90
N ILE A 284 16.61 24.36 -3.62
CA ILE A 284 15.76 25.54 -3.81
C ILE A 284 16.26 26.70 -2.93
N ARG A 285 16.56 26.46 -1.64
CA ARG A 285 17.11 27.49 -0.73
C ARG A 285 18.42 28.08 -1.25
N THR A 286 19.25 27.23 -1.85
CA THR A 286 20.52 27.67 -2.47
C THR A 286 20.24 28.62 -3.64
N VAL A 287 19.25 28.32 -4.48
CA VAL A 287 18.86 29.21 -5.60
C VAL A 287 18.39 30.56 -5.08
N PHE A 288 17.54 30.59 -4.05
CA PHE A 288 17.08 31.85 -3.46
C PHE A 288 18.23 32.67 -2.87
N SER A 289 19.20 32.06 -2.20
CA SER A 289 20.36 32.76 -1.65
C SER A 289 21.30 33.32 -2.71
N GLN A 290 21.22 32.82 -3.95
CA GLN A 290 22.02 33.32 -5.07
C GLN A 290 21.37 34.50 -5.81
N THR A 291 20.12 34.85 -5.48
CA THR A 291 19.47 36.04 -6.09
C THR A 291 20.20 37.32 -5.72
N GLN A 292 20.13 38.32 -6.58
CA GLN A 292 20.79 39.63 -6.38
C GLN A 292 20.36 40.27 -5.05
N GLU A 293 19.07 40.24 -4.75
CA GLU A 293 18.52 40.82 -3.54
C GLU A 293 19.00 40.09 -2.27
N ALA A 294 19.03 38.73 -2.26
CA ALA A 294 19.57 37.97 -1.15
C ALA A 294 21.05 38.27 -0.90
N LYS A 295 21.86 38.38 -1.95
CA LYS A 295 23.29 38.74 -1.86
C LYS A 295 23.48 40.14 -1.29
N MET A 296 22.73 41.15 -1.75
CA MET A 296 22.80 42.53 -1.22
C MET A 296 22.46 42.60 0.26
N ARG A 297 21.56 41.73 0.75
CA ARG A 297 21.15 41.66 2.18
C ARG A 297 22.02 40.69 2.99
N GLY A 298 22.99 40.02 2.40
CA GLY A 298 23.82 39.00 3.08
C GLY A 298 23.05 37.74 3.48
N TYR A 299 21.96 37.39 2.78
CA TYR A 299 21.12 36.26 3.11
C TYR A 299 21.68 34.96 2.52
N GLY A 300 22.21 34.08 3.39
CA GLY A 300 22.62 32.72 3.04
C GLY A 300 21.42 31.75 2.95
N PRO A 301 21.67 30.48 2.54
CA PRO A 301 20.61 29.46 2.40
C PRO A 301 19.85 29.18 3.70
N GLY A 302 20.47 29.43 4.87
CA GLY A 302 19.82 29.29 6.19
C GLY A 302 18.65 30.24 6.40
N ARG A 303 18.70 31.45 5.82
CA ARG A 303 17.62 32.45 5.87
C ARG A 303 16.33 31.93 5.29
N PHE A 304 16.41 31.10 4.26
CA PHE A 304 15.28 30.48 3.55
C PHE A 304 14.85 29.14 4.15
N SER A 305 15.31 28.81 5.38
CA SER A 305 14.88 27.61 6.10
C SER A 305 13.83 27.98 7.14
N PHE A 306 12.65 27.35 7.09
CA PHE A 306 11.64 27.52 8.14
C PHE A 306 11.98 26.75 9.44
N ASN A 307 13.06 25.95 9.46
CA ASN A 307 13.51 25.23 10.65
C ASN A 307 14.56 26.02 11.46
N VAL A 308 15.11 27.10 10.91
CA VAL A 308 16.21 27.88 11.52
C VAL A 308 15.72 29.28 11.85
N LYS A 309 16.15 29.80 13.03
CA LYS A 309 15.87 31.19 13.43
C LYS A 309 16.45 32.19 12.43
N GLY A 310 15.83 33.35 12.35
CA GLY A 310 16.28 34.48 11.52
C GLY A 310 15.44 34.73 10.29
N GLY A 311 15.00 33.69 9.54
CA GLY A 311 14.13 33.85 8.37
C GLY A 311 12.70 33.35 8.58
N ARG A 312 12.48 32.49 9.54
CA ARG A 312 11.16 31.92 9.86
C ARG A 312 10.27 32.88 10.63
N CYS A 313 8.99 32.65 10.61
CA CYS A 313 8.04 33.28 11.52
C CYS A 313 8.30 32.74 12.95
N GLU A 314 8.63 33.59 13.90
CA GLU A 314 8.92 33.16 15.27
C GLU A 314 7.63 32.87 16.07
N ALA A 315 6.46 33.39 15.66
CA ALA A 315 5.18 33.12 16.34
C ALA A 315 4.73 31.66 16.20
N CYS A 316 4.92 31.06 15.00
CA CYS A 316 4.64 29.63 14.76
C CYS A 316 5.91 28.81 14.59
N GLU A 317 7.08 29.38 14.85
CA GLU A 317 8.38 28.74 14.69
C GLU A 317 8.63 28.09 13.32
N GLY A 318 7.95 28.58 12.28
CA GLY A 318 8.05 28.08 10.92
C GLY A 318 7.05 26.97 10.56
N ASP A 319 6.13 26.60 11.44
CA ASP A 319 5.09 25.60 11.16
C ASP A 319 4.02 26.13 10.19
N GLY A 320 3.79 27.46 10.20
CA GLY A 320 2.71 28.09 9.43
C GLY A 320 1.34 27.94 10.07
N ILE A 321 1.21 27.01 11.01
CA ILE A 321 -0.01 26.71 11.77
C ILE A 321 0.30 26.71 13.26
N ILE A 322 -0.74 26.88 14.07
CA ILE A 322 -0.69 26.77 15.53
C ILE A 322 -1.57 25.59 15.93
N GLN A 323 -1.02 24.68 16.71
CA GLN A 323 -1.74 23.54 17.27
C GLN A 323 -2.42 23.99 18.57
N ILE A 324 -3.73 23.84 18.63
CA ILE A 324 -4.53 24.04 19.82
C ILE A 324 -4.84 22.68 20.41
N ALA A 325 -4.15 22.32 21.49
CA ALA A 325 -4.36 21.05 22.17
C ALA A 325 -5.73 21.01 22.86
N MET A 326 -6.53 19.99 22.56
CA MET A 326 -7.85 19.77 23.13
C MET A 326 -7.83 18.49 23.97
N HIS A 327 -8.02 18.61 25.30
CA HIS A 327 -7.85 17.50 26.24
C HIS A 327 -8.72 16.26 25.98
N PHE A 328 -9.89 16.41 25.35
CA PHE A 328 -10.85 15.31 25.11
C PHE A 328 -11.28 15.17 23.64
N LEU A 329 -10.75 16.03 22.76
CA LEU A 329 -11.04 16.07 21.33
C LEU A 329 -9.73 16.04 20.55
N PRO A 330 -9.74 15.67 19.26
CA PRO A 330 -8.56 15.81 18.41
C PRO A 330 -8.06 17.26 18.40
N ASP A 331 -6.74 17.43 18.40
CA ASP A 331 -6.11 18.74 18.31
C ASP A 331 -6.55 19.50 17.06
N ILE A 332 -6.79 20.80 17.21
CA ILE A 332 -7.16 21.68 16.09
C ILE A 332 -5.92 22.42 15.60
N TYR A 333 -5.74 22.45 14.30
CA TYR A 333 -4.68 23.19 13.63
C TYR A 333 -5.27 24.41 12.92
N VAL A 334 -4.84 25.62 13.33
CA VAL A 334 -5.27 26.88 12.73
C VAL A 334 -4.10 27.59 12.06
N PRO A 335 -4.30 28.33 10.94
CA PRO A 335 -3.26 29.14 10.35
C PRO A 335 -2.70 30.16 11.36
N CYS A 336 -1.38 30.35 11.37
CA CYS A 336 -0.73 31.32 12.22
C CYS A 336 -1.20 32.73 11.85
N GLU A 337 -1.71 33.49 12.80
CA GLU A 337 -2.25 34.85 12.57
C GLU A 337 -1.18 35.85 12.10
N VAL A 338 0.09 35.68 12.52
CA VAL A 338 1.21 36.55 12.17
C VAL A 338 1.66 36.36 10.73
N CYS A 339 1.94 35.10 10.33
CA CYS A 339 2.43 34.81 8.97
C CYS A 339 1.34 34.33 8.01
N LYS A 340 0.11 34.12 8.48
CA LYS A 340 -1.03 33.63 7.69
C LYS A 340 -0.72 32.37 6.86
N GLY A 341 0.02 31.44 7.46
CA GLY A 341 0.45 30.22 6.81
C GLY A 341 1.77 30.31 6.02
N ALA A 342 2.34 31.50 5.82
CA ALA A 342 3.52 31.69 4.99
C ALA A 342 4.83 31.11 5.56
N ARG A 343 4.88 30.73 6.85
CA ARG A 343 6.05 30.12 7.54
C ARG A 343 7.26 31.05 7.77
N TYR A 344 7.37 32.16 7.06
CA TYR A 344 8.51 33.08 7.07
C TYR A 344 8.13 34.46 7.58
N ASN A 345 9.14 35.22 7.97
CA ASN A 345 8.99 36.64 8.28
C ASN A 345 8.93 37.48 7.00
N ARG A 346 8.48 38.73 7.13
CA ARG A 346 8.24 39.62 5.99
C ARG A 346 9.51 39.88 5.17
N GLU A 347 10.66 40.11 5.82
CA GLU A 347 11.92 40.45 5.15
C GLU A 347 12.42 39.29 4.27
N THR A 348 12.19 38.04 4.68
CA THR A 348 12.53 36.85 3.87
C THR A 348 11.64 36.75 2.65
N LEU A 349 10.35 37.11 2.77
CA LEU A 349 9.39 37.06 1.67
C LEU A 349 9.54 38.20 0.66
N GLU A 350 10.31 39.23 0.95
CA GLU A 350 10.66 40.26 -0.03
C GLU A 350 11.58 39.72 -1.13
N VAL A 351 12.42 38.71 -0.81
CA VAL A 351 13.31 38.07 -1.80
C VAL A 351 12.51 37.19 -2.75
N LYS A 352 12.65 37.45 -4.05
CA LYS A 352 11.94 36.73 -5.11
C LYS A 352 12.90 36.08 -6.11
N TYR A 353 12.54 34.89 -6.57
CA TYR A 353 13.15 34.21 -7.72
C TYR A 353 12.11 34.06 -8.82
N LYS A 354 12.39 34.55 -10.03
CA LYS A 354 11.41 34.62 -11.13
C LYS A 354 10.04 35.18 -10.70
N GLY A 355 10.02 36.21 -9.84
CA GLY A 355 8.80 36.87 -9.34
C GLY A 355 8.06 36.12 -8.24
N LYS A 356 8.50 34.94 -7.80
CA LYS A 356 7.90 34.11 -6.76
C LYS A 356 8.71 34.14 -5.47
N THR A 357 8.04 34.20 -4.32
CA THR A 357 8.65 34.05 -2.98
C THR A 357 8.93 32.59 -2.67
N ILE A 358 9.71 32.32 -1.62
CA ILE A 358 9.96 30.96 -1.15
C ILE A 358 8.67 30.25 -0.70
N THR A 359 7.70 30.99 -0.15
CA THR A 359 6.38 30.47 0.24
C THR A 359 5.55 30.13 -1.01
N ASP A 360 5.57 30.96 -2.04
CA ASP A 360 4.87 30.65 -3.30
C ASP A 360 5.37 29.34 -3.89
N VAL A 361 6.69 29.09 -3.83
CA VAL A 361 7.29 27.81 -4.31
C VAL A 361 6.83 26.62 -3.47
N LEU A 362 6.70 26.77 -2.15
CA LEU A 362 6.18 25.69 -1.32
C LEU A 362 4.69 25.40 -1.57
N ASN A 363 3.94 26.43 -1.97
CA ASN A 363 2.52 26.30 -2.31
C ASN A 363 2.25 25.83 -3.74
N MET A 364 3.28 25.84 -4.62
CA MET A 364 3.16 25.26 -5.96
C MET A 364 2.86 23.78 -5.87
N THR A 365 2.04 23.30 -6.79
CA THR A 365 1.95 21.85 -7.05
C THR A 365 3.29 21.33 -7.56
N VAL A 366 3.54 20.03 -7.40
CA VAL A 366 4.75 19.40 -7.92
C VAL A 366 4.89 19.59 -9.43
N GLU A 367 3.78 19.57 -10.17
CA GLU A 367 3.74 19.80 -11.62
C GLU A 367 4.13 21.24 -11.98
N GLU A 368 3.54 22.25 -11.31
CA GLU A 368 3.91 23.66 -11.48
C GLU A 368 5.38 23.90 -11.14
N ALA A 369 5.86 23.31 -10.03
CA ALA A 369 7.27 23.41 -9.62
C ALA A 369 8.21 22.73 -10.62
N CYS A 370 7.79 21.62 -11.25
CA CYS A 370 8.55 20.94 -12.31
C CYS A 370 8.80 21.88 -13.50
N THR A 371 7.77 22.56 -13.96
CA THR A 371 7.86 23.55 -15.04
C THR A 371 8.66 24.79 -14.59
N PHE A 372 8.43 25.31 -13.39
CA PHE A 372 9.09 26.50 -12.87
C PHE A 372 10.63 26.33 -12.77
N PHE A 373 11.09 25.13 -12.38
CA PHE A 373 12.52 24.80 -12.24
C PHE A 373 13.10 24.01 -13.42
N GLU A 374 12.45 23.99 -14.58
CA GLU A 374 12.89 23.24 -15.77
C GLU A 374 14.37 23.50 -16.13
N ASN A 375 14.80 24.77 -16.02
CA ASN A 375 16.15 25.20 -16.35
C ASN A 375 17.20 24.94 -15.24
N ILE A 376 16.84 24.25 -14.17
CA ILE A 376 17.77 23.89 -13.10
C ILE A 376 17.82 22.35 -12.96
N PRO A 377 18.73 21.67 -13.69
CA PRO A 377 18.72 20.21 -13.84
C PRO A 377 18.69 19.45 -12.52
N LYS A 378 19.40 19.94 -11.50
CA LYS A 378 19.48 19.30 -10.17
C LYS A 378 18.14 19.30 -9.44
N ILE A 379 17.39 20.40 -9.53
CA ILE A 379 16.06 20.54 -8.92
C ILE A 379 15.03 19.80 -9.77
N HIS A 380 15.03 20.07 -11.08
CA HIS A 380 14.08 19.49 -12.02
C HIS A 380 14.07 17.95 -11.96
N ARG A 381 15.25 17.30 -11.94
CA ARG A 381 15.35 15.85 -11.84
C ARG A 381 14.63 15.29 -10.61
N LYS A 382 14.80 15.91 -9.42
CA LYS A 382 14.16 15.46 -8.19
C LYS A 382 12.64 15.69 -8.19
N ILE A 383 12.18 16.82 -8.76
CA ILE A 383 10.75 17.11 -8.85
C ILE A 383 10.10 16.19 -9.88
N LYS A 384 10.78 15.94 -11.01
CA LYS A 384 10.26 15.04 -12.05
C LYS A 384 10.00 13.63 -11.54
N THR A 385 10.82 13.10 -10.62
CA THR A 385 10.52 11.78 -10.03
C THR A 385 9.23 11.77 -9.21
N LEU A 386 8.84 12.90 -8.58
CA LEU A 386 7.54 13.01 -7.91
C LEU A 386 6.38 13.04 -8.93
N VAL A 387 6.56 13.70 -10.08
CA VAL A 387 5.56 13.65 -11.17
C VAL A 387 5.45 12.23 -11.74
N ASP A 388 6.58 11.57 -11.96
CA ASP A 388 6.64 10.21 -12.52
C ASP A 388 5.90 9.17 -11.68
N VAL A 389 5.90 9.34 -10.34
CA VAL A 389 5.14 8.47 -9.43
C VAL A 389 3.66 8.89 -9.26
N GLY A 390 3.18 9.84 -10.06
CA GLY A 390 1.78 10.28 -10.04
C GLY A 390 1.43 11.28 -8.93
N LEU A 391 2.41 12.00 -8.36
CA LEU A 391 2.21 13.01 -7.31
C LEU A 391 2.27 14.46 -7.85
N GLY A 392 1.96 14.67 -9.13
CA GLY A 392 1.98 16.00 -9.74
C GLY A 392 1.05 17.02 -9.06
N TYR A 393 -0.05 16.54 -8.51
CA TYR A 393 -1.12 17.35 -7.92
C TYR A 393 -0.86 17.83 -6.49
N ILE A 394 0.01 17.17 -5.70
CA ILE A 394 0.29 17.58 -4.32
C ILE A 394 1.13 18.85 -4.29
N GLN A 395 1.02 19.64 -3.21
CA GLN A 395 1.87 20.81 -3.04
C GLN A 395 3.26 20.41 -2.53
N MET A 396 4.30 21.12 -2.99
CA MET A 396 5.69 20.91 -2.57
C MET A 396 5.88 21.03 -1.06
N GLY A 397 5.18 21.96 -0.42
CA GLY A 397 5.19 22.23 1.02
C GLY A 397 4.05 21.59 1.81
N GLN A 398 3.27 20.68 1.21
CA GLN A 398 2.16 20.00 1.89
C GLN A 398 2.67 19.25 3.11
N SER A 399 1.99 19.45 4.26
CA SER A 399 2.40 18.78 5.51
C SER A 399 2.36 17.25 5.37
N ALA A 400 3.38 16.57 5.88
CA ALA A 400 3.41 15.11 5.92
C ALA A 400 2.21 14.48 6.66
N THR A 401 1.62 15.22 7.61
CA THR A 401 0.46 14.78 8.39
C THR A 401 -0.85 14.80 7.62
N THR A 402 -0.89 15.46 6.46
CA THR A 402 -2.06 15.53 5.58
C THR A 402 -1.94 14.63 4.36
N LEU A 403 -0.80 13.95 4.19
CA LEU A 403 -0.63 12.98 3.12
C LEU A 403 -1.28 11.64 3.50
N SER A 404 -1.93 11.01 2.54
CA SER A 404 -2.37 9.62 2.66
C SER A 404 -1.17 8.66 2.77
N GLY A 405 -1.39 7.45 3.28
CA GLY A 405 -0.35 6.43 3.35
C GLY A 405 0.27 6.12 1.99
N GLY A 406 -0.54 6.02 0.94
CA GLY A 406 -0.09 5.80 -0.44
C GLY A 406 0.71 6.99 -1.00
N GLU A 407 0.33 8.24 -0.70
CA GLU A 407 1.10 9.42 -1.10
C GLU A 407 2.47 9.45 -0.41
N ALA A 408 2.51 9.19 0.91
CA ALA A 408 3.75 9.11 1.67
C ALA A 408 4.69 8.04 1.10
N GLN A 409 4.17 6.88 0.75
CA GLN A 409 4.91 5.77 0.13
C GLN A 409 5.49 6.17 -1.23
N ARG A 410 4.70 6.84 -2.08
CA ARG A 410 5.16 7.33 -3.38
C ARG A 410 6.22 8.44 -3.26
N VAL A 411 6.16 9.31 -2.24
CA VAL A 411 7.24 10.28 -1.97
C VAL A 411 8.54 9.56 -1.61
N LYS A 412 8.47 8.47 -0.81
CA LYS A 412 9.64 7.63 -0.51
C LYS A 412 10.22 7.00 -1.77
N LEU A 413 9.37 6.46 -2.63
CA LEU A 413 9.77 5.89 -3.92
C LEU A 413 10.42 6.92 -4.82
N ALA A 414 9.86 8.13 -4.93
CA ALA A 414 10.43 9.22 -5.72
C ALA A 414 11.83 9.63 -5.25
N LEU A 415 12.08 9.64 -3.94
CA LEU A 415 13.40 9.90 -3.37
C LEU A 415 14.44 8.87 -3.86
N GLU A 416 14.08 7.59 -3.83
CA GLU A 416 15.00 6.51 -4.25
C GLU A 416 15.26 6.53 -5.76
N LEU A 417 14.24 6.82 -6.57
CA LEU A 417 14.41 7.01 -8.02
C LEU A 417 15.32 8.17 -8.40
N ALA A 418 15.37 9.21 -7.57
CA ALA A 418 16.24 10.36 -7.80
C ALA A 418 17.73 10.05 -7.56
N LYS A 419 18.04 8.97 -6.84
CA LYS A 419 19.42 8.54 -6.52
C LYS A 419 20.00 7.70 -7.68
N PRO A 420 21.32 7.74 -7.90
CA PRO A 420 21.97 6.78 -8.79
C PRO A 420 21.88 5.38 -8.17
N GLY A 421 21.42 4.40 -8.94
CA GLY A 421 21.35 3.01 -8.52
C GLY A 421 22.69 2.29 -8.73
N THR A 422 22.95 1.25 -7.93
CA THR A 422 24.10 0.35 -8.06
C THR A 422 23.76 -0.89 -8.90
N GLY A 423 22.46 -1.15 -9.13
CA GLY A 423 21.98 -2.36 -9.80
C GLY A 423 21.98 -3.61 -8.90
N LYS A 424 22.28 -3.44 -7.59
CA LYS A 424 22.30 -4.54 -6.60
C LYS A 424 21.44 -4.23 -5.36
N THR A 425 20.54 -3.25 -5.47
CA THR A 425 19.65 -2.86 -4.37
C THR A 425 18.39 -3.71 -4.38
N VAL A 426 17.98 -4.18 -3.20
CA VAL A 426 16.68 -4.82 -2.99
C VAL A 426 15.68 -3.78 -2.50
N TYR A 427 14.62 -3.56 -3.26
CA TYR A 427 13.47 -2.74 -2.86
C TYR A 427 12.37 -3.65 -2.36
N ILE A 428 11.86 -3.37 -1.17
CA ILE A 428 10.71 -4.08 -0.58
C ILE A 428 9.57 -3.08 -0.46
N MET A 429 8.45 -3.37 -1.10
CA MET A 429 7.25 -2.54 -1.11
C MET A 429 6.08 -3.32 -0.52
N ASP A 430 5.33 -2.66 0.37
CA ASP A 430 4.15 -3.25 1.01
C ASP A 430 2.89 -2.54 0.50
N GLU A 431 2.08 -3.25 -0.26
CA GLU A 431 0.84 -2.81 -0.90
C GLU A 431 0.93 -1.41 -1.56
N PRO A 432 1.85 -1.19 -2.52
CA PRO A 432 2.09 0.14 -3.09
C PRO A 432 0.94 0.67 -3.95
N THR A 433 -0.07 -0.13 -4.27
CA THR A 433 -1.25 0.30 -5.04
C THR A 433 -2.43 0.76 -4.18
N THR A 434 -2.29 0.72 -2.85
CA THR A 434 -3.35 1.15 -1.92
C THR A 434 -3.81 2.58 -2.20
N GLY A 435 -5.12 2.78 -2.34
CA GLY A 435 -5.73 4.09 -2.61
C GLY A 435 -5.38 4.67 -3.99
N LEU A 436 -5.00 3.84 -4.96
CA LEU A 436 -4.67 4.27 -6.31
C LEU A 436 -5.76 3.92 -7.32
N HIS A 437 -6.16 4.92 -8.09
CA HIS A 437 -6.90 4.67 -9.32
C HIS A 437 -6.05 3.85 -10.31
N VAL A 438 -6.68 3.00 -11.13
CA VAL A 438 -5.98 2.10 -12.09
C VAL A 438 -4.99 2.84 -13.00
N ASP A 439 -5.27 4.09 -13.38
CA ASP A 439 -4.33 4.90 -14.16
C ASP A 439 -3.02 5.21 -13.41
N ASP A 440 -3.11 5.46 -12.12
CA ASP A 440 -1.93 5.70 -11.29
C ASP A 440 -1.19 4.40 -10.98
N VAL A 441 -1.91 3.27 -10.83
CA VAL A 441 -1.29 1.93 -10.80
C VAL A 441 -0.47 1.69 -12.08
N HIS A 442 -1.00 2.07 -13.24
CA HIS A 442 -0.28 1.94 -14.53
C HIS A 442 1.02 2.77 -14.55
N LYS A 443 0.99 4.00 -14.00
CA LYS A 443 2.19 4.84 -13.87
C LYS A 443 3.19 4.22 -12.90
N LEU A 444 2.72 3.74 -11.75
CA LEU A 444 3.54 3.09 -10.72
C LEU A 444 4.26 1.85 -11.27
N VAL A 445 3.56 1.00 -12.02
CA VAL A 445 4.14 -0.20 -12.65
C VAL A 445 5.30 0.18 -13.58
N LYS A 446 5.16 1.24 -14.39
CA LYS A 446 6.26 1.73 -15.26
C LYS A 446 7.48 2.19 -14.46
N VAL A 447 7.24 2.76 -13.29
CA VAL A 447 8.32 3.19 -12.39
C VAL A 447 9.05 1.97 -11.80
N ILE A 448 8.29 0.95 -11.38
CA ILE A 448 8.83 -0.31 -10.88
C ILE A 448 9.65 -1.03 -11.96
N ASP A 449 9.14 -1.09 -13.19
CA ASP A 449 9.86 -1.66 -14.33
C ASP A 449 11.22 -0.99 -14.53
N ARG A 450 11.29 0.36 -14.48
CA ARG A 450 12.57 1.11 -14.57
C ARG A 450 13.57 0.73 -13.47
N LEU A 451 13.10 0.47 -12.24
CA LEU A 451 13.98 0.02 -11.15
C LEU A 451 14.57 -1.37 -11.45
N VAL A 452 13.76 -2.29 -11.96
CA VAL A 452 14.20 -3.64 -12.33
C VAL A 452 15.13 -3.59 -13.53
N GLU A 453 14.82 -2.82 -14.55
CA GLU A 453 15.66 -2.61 -15.75
C GLU A 453 17.03 -2.02 -15.41
N ALA A 454 17.13 -1.25 -14.32
CA ALA A 454 18.41 -0.78 -13.77
C ALA A 454 19.21 -1.87 -13.02
N GLY A 455 18.78 -3.14 -13.05
CA GLY A 455 19.44 -4.29 -12.44
C GLY A 455 19.03 -4.58 -11.00
N ASN A 456 18.16 -3.78 -10.39
CA ASN A 456 17.74 -3.96 -9.01
C ASN A 456 16.71 -5.08 -8.87
N THR A 457 16.56 -5.58 -7.65
CA THR A 457 15.51 -6.53 -7.28
C THR A 457 14.36 -5.79 -6.63
N VAL A 458 13.14 -6.05 -7.06
CA VAL A 458 11.93 -5.46 -6.48
C VAL A 458 11.03 -6.56 -5.94
N ILE A 459 10.76 -6.54 -4.65
CA ILE A 459 9.89 -7.48 -3.95
C ILE A 459 8.66 -6.71 -3.48
N ILE A 460 7.47 -7.16 -3.87
CA ILE A 460 6.23 -6.44 -3.62
C ILE A 460 5.23 -7.38 -2.95
N ILE A 461 4.72 -7.00 -1.78
CA ILE A 461 3.52 -7.62 -1.21
C ILE A 461 2.33 -6.95 -1.90
N GLU A 462 1.49 -7.72 -2.60
CA GLU A 462 0.39 -7.17 -3.39
C GLU A 462 -0.83 -8.07 -3.49
N HIS A 463 -1.99 -7.41 -3.66
CA HIS A 463 -3.28 -8.05 -3.92
C HIS A 463 -3.87 -7.62 -5.27
N ASN A 464 -3.37 -6.53 -5.85
CA ASN A 464 -3.82 -6.00 -7.13
C ASN A 464 -3.36 -6.90 -8.29
N LEU A 465 -4.31 -7.55 -8.97
CA LEU A 465 -4.03 -8.49 -10.06
C LEU A 465 -3.34 -7.82 -11.25
N ASP A 466 -3.57 -6.53 -11.49
CA ASP A 466 -2.92 -5.78 -12.57
C ASP A 466 -1.41 -5.63 -12.35
N VAL A 467 -0.97 -5.57 -11.10
CA VAL A 467 0.46 -5.59 -10.74
C VAL A 467 0.99 -7.02 -10.75
N ILE A 468 0.25 -7.95 -10.13
CA ILE A 468 0.67 -9.35 -9.98
C ILE A 468 0.89 -10.01 -11.36
N LYS A 469 0.00 -9.75 -12.35
CA LYS A 469 0.18 -10.28 -13.71
C LYS A 469 1.41 -9.74 -14.45
N ARG A 470 2.03 -8.67 -13.94
CA ARG A 470 3.27 -8.07 -14.47
C ARG A 470 4.53 -8.65 -13.85
N ALA A 471 4.43 -9.33 -12.70
CA ALA A 471 5.57 -9.91 -11.99
C ALA A 471 6.35 -10.90 -12.86
N ASP A 472 7.66 -10.97 -12.66
CA ASP A 472 8.51 -11.99 -13.26
C ASP A 472 8.43 -13.31 -12.46
N HIS A 473 8.24 -13.18 -11.14
CA HIS A 473 8.13 -14.31 -10.22
C HIS A 473 7.05 -14.03 -9.16
N ILE A 474 6.33 -15.07 -8.75
CA ILE A 474 5.33 -15.02 -7.68
C ILE A 474 5.69 -16.03 -6.60
N ILE A 475 5.48 -15.66 -5.36
CA ILE A 475 5.51 -16.54 -4.19
C ILE A 475 4.17 -16.39 -3.50
N ASP A 476 3.32 -17.41 -3.60
CA ASP A 476 1.96 -17.42 -3.07
C ASP A 476 1.90 -18.15 -1.73
N LEU A 477 1.50 -17.45 -0.67
CA LEU A 477 1.39 -17.97 0.69
C LEU A 477 -0.07 -18.31 1.02
N GLY A 478 -0.25 -19.43 1.71
CA GLY A 478 -1.58 -19.89 2.12
C GLY A 478 -1.53 -21.22 2.87
N PRO A 479 -2.50 -22.12 2.63
CA PRO A 479 -3.72 -21.89 1.82
C PRO A 479 -4.74 -20.94 2.47
N GLU A 480 -4.72 -20.81 3.80
CA GLU A 480 -5.65 -19.98 4.58
C GLU A 480 -4.89 -18.94 5.40
N GLY A 481 -5.61 -18.10 6.17
CA GLY A 481 -5.04 -17.15 7.12
C GLY A 481 -4.79 -17.76 8.50
N GLY A 482 -4.00 -17.09 9.34
CA GLY A 482 -3.72 -17.48 10.72
C GLY A 482 -3.07 -18.87 10.84
N ASN A 483 -3.54 -19.66 11.79
CA ASN A 483 -2.98 -21.00 12.07
C ASN A 483 -3.12 -21.99 10.91
N ALA A 484 -4.04 -21.80 10.00
CA ALA A 484 -4.22 -22.67 8.83
C ALA A 484 -3.38 -22.23 7.60
N GLY A 485 -2.63 -21.11 7.72
CA GLY A 485 -1.74 -20.58 6.72
C GLY A 485 -0.28 -20.88 6.97
N GLY A 486 0.59 -19.97 6.50
CA GLY A 486 2.02 -19.99 6.79
C GLY A 486 2.83 -20.99 5.97
N MET A 487 2.34 -21.41 4.80
CA MET A 487 3.04 -22.31 3.86
C MET A 487 3.14 -21.65 2.47
N ILE A 488 4.09 -22.09 1.67
CA ILE A 488 4.14 -21.77 0.24
C ILE A 488 3.14 -22.70 -0.48
N VAL A 489 2.17 -22.12 -1.15
CA VAL A 489 1.17 -22.84 -1.96
C VAL A 489 1.66 -23.03 -3.39
N ALA A 490 2.22 -21.97 -3.95
CA ALA A 490 2.78 -21.98 -5.30
C ALA A 490 3.94 -20.98 -5.41
N GLN A 491 4.88 -21.25 -6.27
CA GLN A 491 5.95 -20.31 -6.64
C GLN A 491 6.36 -20.54 -8.09
N GLY A 492 6.72 -19.48 -8.79
CA GLY A 492 7.11 -19.53 -10.19
C GLY A 492 6.65 -18.29 -10.95
N THR A 493 6.59 -18.38 -12.26
CA THR A 493 6.01 -17.32 -13.10
C THR A 493 4.50 -17.20 -12.86
N PRO A 494 3.87 -16.05 -13.18
CA PRO A 494 2.42 -15.91 -13.10
C PRO A 494 1.65 -17.01 -13.84
N GLU A 495 2.18 -17.47 -14.96
CA GLU A 495 1.61 -18.55 -15.77
C GLU A 495 1.65 -19.91 -15.04
N GLU A 496 2.77 -20.22 -14.37
CA GLU A 496 2.92 -21.44 -13.57
C GLU A 496 2.00 -21.42 -12.34
N VAL A 497 1.93 -20.28 -11.64
CA VAL A 497 1.04 -20.13 -10.47
C VAL A 497 -0.44 -20.22 -10.88
N ALA A 498 -0.81 -19.70 -12.05
CA ALA A 498 -2.17 -19.80 -12.58
C ALA A 498 -2.60 -21.26 -12.90
N LEU A 499 -1.66 -22.19 -13.07
CA LEU A 499 -1.96 -23.61 -13.25
C LEU A 499 -2.16 -24.36 -11.91
N CYS A 500 -1.73 -23.78 -10.80
CA CYS A 500 -1.87 -24.38 -9.48
C CYS A 500 -3.31 -24.20 -8.96
N GLU A 501 -4.06 -25.29 -8.86
CA GLU A 501 -5.46 -25.26 -8.39
C GLU A 501 -5.58 -24.87 -6.90
N ALA A 502 -4.55 -25.13 -6.10
CA ALA A 502 -4.54 -24.77 -4.68
C ALA A 502 -4.29 -23.27 -4.44
N SER A 503 -3.80 -22.52 -5.46
CA SER A 503 -3.53 -21.10 -5.37
C SER A 503 -4.77 -20.28 -5.69
N TYR A 504 -5.32 -19.59 -4.71
CA TYR A 504 -6.42 -18.64 -4.96
C TYR A 504 -5.97 -17.51 -5.88
N THR A 505 -4.78 -16.95 -5.66
CA THR A 505 -4.20 -15.94 -6.57
C THR A 505 -4.11 -16.47 -8.00
N GLY A 506 -3.67 -17.72 -8.19
CA GLY A 506 -3.58 -18.37 -9.49
C GLY A 506 -4.94 -18.50 -10.18
N GLN A 507 -6.00 -18.85 -9.43
CA GLN A 507 -7.35 -18.96 -9.97
C GLN A 507 -7.85 -17.62 -10.54
N TYR A 508 -7.63 -16.49 -9.82
CA TYR A 508 -8.03 -15.16 -10.27
C TYR A 508 -7.12 -14.61 -11.39
N LEU A 509 -5.85 -15.01 -11.45
CA LEU A 509 -4.94 -14.61 -12.53
C LEU A 509 -5.24 -15.32 -13.87
N ARG A 510 -5.71 -16.56 -13.82
CA ARG A 510 -5.93 -17.40 -15.01
C ARG A 510 -6.69 -16.71 -16.16
N PRO A 511 -7.81 -15.99 -15.92
CA PRO A 511 -8.51 -15.30 -17.00
C PRO A 511 -7.79 -14.07 -17.54
N MET A 512 -6.80 -13.52 -16.83
CA MET A 512 -6.08 -12.29 -17.19
C MET A 512 -4.80 -12.56 -17.98
N LEU A 513 -4.32 -13.81 -17.96
CA LEU A 513 -3.10 -14.23 -18.66
C LEU A 513 -3.41 -14.75 -20.06
N PRO A 514 -2.48 -14.65 -21.02
CA PRO A 514 -2.60 -15.29 -22.30
C PRO A 514 -2.80 -16.81 -22.11
N ARG A 515 -3.75 -17.39 -22.82
CA ARG A 515 -3.88 -18.85 -22.80
C ARG A 515 -2.59 -19.47 -23.35
N PRO A 516 -1.98 -20.45 -22.68
CA PRO A 516 -0.86 -21.17 -23.27
C PRO A 516 -1.33 -21.76 -24.59
N GLU A 517 -0.58 -21.50 -25.67
CA GLU A 517 -0.84 -22.17 -26.94
C GLU A 517 -0.81 -23.67 -26.67
N SER A 518 -1.85 -24.38 -27.10
CA SER A 518 -2.00 -25.82 -26.90
C SER A 518 -0.86 -26.57 -27.60
N GLY A 519 0.27 -26.77 -26.90
CA GLY A 519 1.45 -27.44 -27.47
C GLY A 519 2.63 -27.70 -26.54
N ALA A 520 2.70 -27.08 -25.37
CA ALA A 520 3.77 -27.33 -24.40
C ALA A 520 3.29 -28.23 -23.27
N ALA A 521 3.43 -29.55 -23.42
CA ALA A 521 3.25 -30.51 -22.33
C ALA A 521 4.26 -30.20 -21.20
N ALA A 522 3.76 -30.09 -19.95
CA ALA A 522 4.58 -29.93 -18.75
C ALA A 522 5.71 -30.99 -18.71
N PRO A 523 6.93 -30.67 -18.29
CA PRO A 523 7.98 -31.65 -18.10
C PRO A 523 7.60 -32.61 -16.98
N VAL A 524 7.28 -33.83 -17.35
CA VAL A 524 7.05 -34.94 -16.41
C VAL A 524 8.36 -35.24 -15.70
N GLU A 525 8.44 -34.95 -14.42
CA GLU A 525 9.56 -35.39 -13.57
C GLU A 525 9.66 -36.92 -13.58
N LYS A 526 10.64 -37.45 -14.33
CA LYS A 526 10.97 -38.87 -14.30
C LYS A 526 11.54 -39.22 -12.92
N LYS A 527 10.74 -39.81 -12.05
CA LYS A 527 11.22 -40.51 -10.85
C LYS A 527 12.25 -41.55 -11.27
N ARG A 528 13.53 -41.30 -10.95
CA ARG A 528 14.61 -42.28 -11.07
C ARG A 528 14.36 -43.40 -10.06
N THR A 529 13.83 -44.54 -10.54
CA THR A 529 13.80 -45.81 -9.80
C THR A 529 15.24 -46.31 -9.58
N ARG A 530 15.70 -46.27 -8.35
CA ARG A 530 16.92 -46.92 -7.90
C ARG A 530 16.74 -48.45 -8.03
N ARG A 531 17.35 -49.05 -9.06
CA ARG A 531 17.55 -50.48 -9.09
C ARG A 531 18.50 -50.89 -7.96
N LYS A 532 18.01 -51.69 -7.01
CA LYS A 532 18.84 -52.45 -6.09
C LYS A 532 19.64 -53.46 -6.91
N LYS A 533 20.96 -53.41 -6.88
CA LYS A 533 21.82 -54.54 -7.21
C LYS A 533 21.92 -55.41 -5.95
N THR A 534 21.44 -56.62 -6.09
CA THR A 534 21.78 -57.79 -5.28
C THR A 534 23.10 -58.31 -5.80
N GLU A 535 24.11 -58.31 -4.98
CA GLU A 535 25.10 -59.36 -4.72
C GLU A 535 25.93 -58.97 -3.50
#